data_b9348763ccd58f0c25035600ec9b7736
#
_entry.id   b9348763ccd58f0c25035600ec9b7736
#
_cell.length_a   1.000
_cell.length_b   1.000
_cell.length_c   1.000
_cell.angle_alpha   90.00
_cell.angle_beta   90.00
_cell.angle_gamma   90.00
#
_symmetry.space_group_name_H-M   'P 1'
#
loop_
_entity.id
_entity.type
_entity.pdbx_description
1 polymer ?
#
loop_
_entity_poly.entity_id
_entity_poly.type
_entity_poly.pdbx_seq_one_letter_code
_entity_poly.pdbx_strand_id
1 'polypeptide(L)'
;MASLERVVLTSESVFATVAHALSTERQEVMGLLFGRWDGAAVEVESVMPLPRLDKRSDRVEVTGPQLAEAAQVAESLGLRVVGWYHSHPHITVQASHVDVRTQAQYQALDGRFFGLICACFQGADGAGAAAPLHGLAAPSLRLAAFQSVADARVPGAFARPRAAPA
;
A
#
# COMPACT_ATOMS: atom_id res chain seq x y z
N MET A 1 -5.90 18.84 -10.28
CA MET A 1 -4.67 18.03 -10.05
C MET A 1 -4.84 16.74 -10.83
N ALA A 2 -3.78 16.23 -11.48
CA ALA A 2 -3.86 14.98 -12.22
C ALA A 2 -4.14 13.83 -11.24
N SER A 3 -5.20 13.06 -11.48
CA SER A 3 -5.50 11.83 -10.74
C SER A 3 -4.59 10.71 -11.24
N LEU A 4 -4.20 9.82 -10.34
CA LEU A 4 -3.49 8.60 -10.70
C LEU A 4 -4.46 7.64 -11.39
N GLU A 5 -4.09 7.14 -12.57
CA GLU A 5 -4.93 6.22 -13.36
C GLU A 5 -4.35 4.80 -13.42
N ARG A 6 -3.02 4.69 -13.29
CA ARG A 6 -2.36 3.39 -13.41
C ARG A 6 -1.14 3.30 -12.49
N VAL A 7 -1.04 2.16 -11.81
CA VAL A 7 0.13 1.75 -11.04
C VAL A 7 0.74 0.51 -11.69
N VAL A 8 2.01 0.58 -12.02
CA VAL A 8 2.82 -0.52 -12.52
C VAL A 8 3.83 -0.89 -11.45
N LEU A 9 3.90 -2.15 -11.11
CA LEU A 9 4.87 -2.67 -10.14
C LEU A 9 5.86 -3.57 -10.89
N THR A 10 7.16 -3.32 -10.73
CA THR A 10 8.17 -4.26 -11.23
C THR A 10 8.13 -5.57 -10.45
N SER A 11 8.64 -6.63 -11.02
CA SER A 11 8.73 -7.94 -10.34
C SER A 11 9.48 -7.83 -9.01
N GLU A 12 10.55 -7.05 -8.97
CA GLU A 12 11.38 -6.82 -7.81
C GLU A 12 10.62 -6.09 -6.69
N SER A 13 9.86 -5.06 -7.06
CA SER A 13 9.06 -4.29 -6.09
C SER A 13 7.91 -5.14 -5.52
N VAL A 14 7.27 -5.97 -6.35
CA VAL A 14 6.25 -6.94 -5.89
C VAL A 14 6.87 -7.95 -4.94
N PHE A 15 8.00 -8.55 -5.33
CA PHE A 15 8.66 -9.57 -4.52
C PHE A 15 9.09 -9.02 -3.15
N ALA A 16 9.73 -7.84 -3.14
CA ALA A 16 10.18 -7.21 -1.89
C ALA A 16 9.00 -6.82 -0.98
N THR A 17 7.92 -6.26 -1.54
CA THR A 17 6.69 -5.94 -0.79
C THR A 17 6.08 -7.19 -0.16
N VAL A 18 5.93 -8.25 -0.96
CA VAL A 18 5.34 -9.51 -0.51
C VAL A 18 6.23 -10.21 0.53
N ALA A 19 7.54 -10.26 0.31
CA ALA A 19 8.48 -10.85 1.27
C ALA A 19 8.41 -10.14 2.63
N HIS A 20 8.34 -8.80 2.62
CA HIS A 20 8.18 -8.03 3.85
C HIS A 20 6.81 -8.27 4.50
N ALA A 21 5.72 -8.30 3.72
CA ALA A 21 4.39 -8.58 4.25
C ALA A 21 4.28 -9.96 4.89
N LEU A 22 4.96 -10.97 4.34
CA LEU A 22 4.97 -12.33 4.85
C LEU A 22 5.96 -12.55 6.02
N SER A 23 6.77 -11.56 6.38
CA SER A 23 7.74 -11.67 7.47
C SER A 23 7.10 -11.84 8.85
N THR A 24 5.84 -11.43 9.01
CA THR A 24 5.06 -11.60 10.24
C THR A 24 3.57 -11.62 9.95
N GLU A 25 2.84 -12.48 10.64
CA GLU A 25 1.37 -12.53 10.63
C GLU A 25 0.73 -11.85 11.85
N ARG A 26 1.55 -11.43 12.84
CA ARG A 26 1.06 -10.92 14.13
C ARG A 26 0.76 -9.42 14.12
N GLN A 27 1.28 -8.71 13.15
CA GLN A 27 1.14 -7.25 13.06
C GLN A 27 1.34 -6.79 11.62
N GLU A 28 0.77 -5.65 11.30
CA GLU A 28 1.00 -4.99 10.02
C GLU A 28 2.44 -4.49 9.91
N VAL A 29 3.05 -4.69 8.75
CA VAL A 29 4.31 -4.07 8.37
C VAL A 29 4.05 -3.00 7.31
N MET A 30 4.96 -2.03 7.19
CA MET A 30 4.85 -0.97 6.20
C MET A 30 6.18 -0.61 5.59
N GLY A 31 6.11 0.13 4.48
CA GLY A 31 7.27 0.72 3.82
C GLY A 31 6.88 1.77 2.80
N LEU A 32 7.88 2.33 2.16
CA LEU A 32 7.73 3.34 1.13
C LEU A 32 8.04 2.76 -0.25
N LEU A 33 7.34 3.27 -1.25
CA LEU A 33 7.45 2.87 -2.64
C LEU A 33 8.26 3.92 -3.40
N PHE A 34 9.26 3.48 -4.14
CA PHE A 34 10.12 4.33 -4.95
C PHE A 34 9.88 4.06 -6.43
N GLY A 35 9.77 5.12 -7.21
CA GLY A 35 9.47 4.97 -8.63
C GLY A 35 9.52 6.28 -9.41
N ARG A 36 8.94 6.24 -10.61
CA ARG A 36 8.84 7.37 -11.52
C ARG A 36 7.41 7.60 -11.96
N TRP A 37 7.08 8.86 -12.13
CA TRP A 37 5.82 9.29 -12.69
C TRP A 37 5.94 9.39 -14.21
N ASP A 38 4.94 8.87 -14.91
CA ASP A 38 4.74 9.06 -16.36
C ASP A 38 3.30 9.55 -16.58
N GLY A 39 3.12 10.85 -16.61
CA GLY A 39 1.80 11.46 -16.70
C GLY A 39 0.90 11.07 -15.51
N ALA A 40 -0.20 10.38 -15.80
CA ALA A 40 -1.14 9.84 -14.82
C ALA A 40 -0.80 8.40 -14.39
N ALA A 41 0.31 7.85 -14.85
CA ALA A 41 0.82 6.54 -14.43
C ALA A 41 2.00 6.68 -13.48
N VAL A 42 2.25 5.63 -12.71
CA VAL A 42 3.45 5.48 -11.88
C VAL A 42 4.04 4.09 -12.11
N GLU A 43 5.35 4.03 -12.22
CA GLU A 43 6.10 2.78 -12.20
C GLU A 43 6.88 2.69 -10.90
N VAL A 44 6.60 1.66 -10.11
CA VAL A 44 7.31 1.35 -8.85
C VAL A 44 8.44 0.39 -9.15
N GLU A 45 9.66 0.83 -8.90
CA GLU A 45 10.88 0.10 -9.23
C GLU A 45 11.57 -0.47 -7.99
N SER A 46 11.38 0.16 -6.83
CA SER A 46 12.02 -0.25 -5.58
C SER A 46 11.14 0.02 -4.38
N VAL A 47 11.45 -0.60 -3.25
CA VAL A 47 10.74 -0.40 -1.99
C VAL A 47 11.72 -0.22 -0.84
N MET A 48 11.33 0.54 0.16
CA MET A 48 12.05 0.70 1.42
C MET A 48 11.17 0.20 2.56
N PRO A 49 11.40 -1.01 3.08
CA PRO A 49 10.78 -1.47 4.31
C PRO A 49 11.12 -0.53 5.47
N LEU A 50 10.14 -0.17 6.29
CA LEU A 50 10.37 0.68 7.44
C LEU A 50 10.33 -0.12 8.74
N PRO A 51 11.26 0.15 9.67
CA PRO A 51 11.16 -0.40 11.00
C PRO A 51 9.95 0.20 11.71
N ARG A 52 9.21 -0.63 12.42
CA ARG A 52 8.10 -0.17 13.22
C ARG A 52 8.64 0.55 14.47
N LEU A 53 8.32 1.83 14.61
CA LEU A 53 8.77 2.66 15.74
C LEU A 53 7.82 2.60 16.94
N ASP A 54 6.55 2.23 16.72
CA ASP A 54 5.55 2.15 17.78
C ASP A 54 5.01 0.72 17.92
N LYS A 55 4.82 0.28 19.18
CA LYS A 55 4.24 -1.03 19.51
C LYS A 55 2.70 -1.04 19.47
N ARG A 56 2.06 0.09 19.16
CA ARG A 56 0.60 0.15 19.02
C ARG A 56 0.16 -0.57 17.77
N SER A 57 -0.71 -1.54 17.91
CA SER A 57 -1.20 -2.40 16.84
C SER A 57 -2.13 -1.69 15.83
N ASP A 58 -2.59 -0.47 16.17
CA ASP A 58 -3.65 0.25 15.47
C ASP A 58 -3.19 1.43 14.63
N ARG A 59 -1.88 1.70 14.54
CA ARG A 59 -1.33 2.81 13.75
C ARG A 59 -0.06 2.41 13.02
N VAL A 60 -0.13 2.56 11.72
CA VAL A 60 1.02 2.49 10.82
C VAL A 60 1.22 3.89 10.26
N GLU A 61 2.15 4.64 10.83
CA GLU A 61 2.42 6.03 10.46
C GLU A 61 3.91 6.18 10.09
N VAL A 62 4.20 6.76 8.92
CA VAL A 62 5.57 7.15 8.56
C VAL A 62 5.89 8.48 9.23
N THR A 63 6.98 8.53 9.96
CA THR A 63 7.42 9.78 10.59
C THR A 63 8.10 10.72 9.58
N GLY A 64 8.10 12.02 9.88
CA GLY A 64 8.81 13.00 9.06
C GLY A 64 10.28 12.66 8.79
N PRO A 65 11.07 12.26 9.81
CA PRO A 65 12.45 11.80 9.60
C PRO A 65 12.56 10.58 8.68
N GLN A 66 11.70 9.57 8.82
CA GLN A 66 11.69 8.40 7.92
C GLN A 66 11.38 8.80 6.48
N LEU A 67 10.43 9.71 6.27
CA LEU A 67 10.09 10.20 4.93
C LEU A 67 11.25 11.00 4.32
N ALA A 68 11.95 11.82 5.11
CA ALA A 68 13.12 12.56 4.67
C ALA A 68 14.30 11.65 4.29
N GLU A 69 14.58 10.64 5.10
CA GLU A 69 15.59 9.61 4.81
C GLU A 69 15.24 8.86 3.52
N ALA A 70 14.01 8.41 3.39
CA ALA A 70 13.54 7.72 2.20
C ALA A 70 13.64 8.58 0.94
N ALA A 71 13.36 9.88 1.04
CA ALA A 71 13.51 10.80 -0.09
C ALA A 71 14.97 10.90 -0.56
N GLN A 72 15.93 10.96 0.37
CA GLN A 72 17.36 10.96 0.05
C GLN A 72 17.82 9.65 -0.60
N VAL A 73 17.34 8.50 -0.06
CA VAL A 73 17.63 7.18 -0.66
C VAL A 73 17.04 7.09 -2.07
N ALA A 74 15.78 7.46 -2.25
CA ALA A 74 15.15 7.44 -3.56
C ALA A 74 15.90 8.32 -4.57
N GLU A 75 16.29 9.54 -4.18
CA GLU A 75 17.05 10.47 -5.01
C GLU A 75 18.40 9.88 -5.42
N SER A 76 19.12 9.20 -4.52
CA SER A 76 20.40 8.53 -4.83
C SER A 76 20.25 7.43 -5.88
N LEU A 77 19.05 6.85 -6.01
CA LEU A 77 18.70 5.85 -7.03
C LEU A 77 18.12 6.48 -8.32
N GLY A 78 18.02 7.80 -8.39
CA GLY A 78 17.37 8.50 -9.49
C GLY A 78 15.84 8.29 -9.49
N LEU A 79 15.25 7.96 -8.33
CA LEU A 79 13.84 7.71 -8.12
C LEU A 79 13.22 8.77 -7.20
N ARG A 80 11.92 8.65 -6.96
CA ARG A 80 11.17 9.47 -6.01
C ARG A 80 10.34 8.58 -5.11
N VAL A 81 10.00 9.06 -3.92
CA VAL A 81 8.95 8.42 -3.11
C VAL A 81 7.61 8.71 -3.77
N VAL A 82 6.94 7.67 -4.23
CA VAL A 82 5.71 7.76 -5.03
C VAL A 82 4.48 7.23 -4.28
N GLY A 83 4.69 6.48 -3.20
CA GLY A 83 3.63 5.88 -2.42
C GLY A 83 4.16 5.19 -1.17
N TRP A 84 3.27 4.53 -0.50
CA TRP A 84 3.55 3.71 0.67
C TRP A 84 2.81 2.38 0.57
N TYR A 85 3.24 1.37 1.30
CA TYR A 85 2.53 0.11 1.39
C TYR A 85 2.42 -0.35 2.84
N HIS A 86 1.42 -1.18 3.11
CA HIS A 86 1.31 -1.90 4.37
C HIS A 86 0.67 -3.28 4.15
N SER A 87 0.94 -4.19 5.07
CA SER A 87 0.33 -5.51 5.03
C SER A 87 -0.99 -5.52 5.80
N HIS A 88 -1.91 -6.38 5.35
CA HIS A 88 -3.15 -6.74 6.02
C HIS A 88 -3.13 -8.25 6.35
N PRO A 89 -2.49 -8.67 7.44
CA PRO A 89 -2.52 -10.07 7.86
C PRO A 89 -3.95 -10.47 8.23
N HIS A 90 -4.45 -11.57 7.65
CA HIS A 90 -5.78 -12.16 7.93
C HIS A 90 -7.00 -11.29 7.59
N ILE A 91 -6.81 -10.08 7.05
CA ILE A 91 -7.89 -9.17 6.68
C ILE A 91 -7.85 -8.82 5.18
N THR A 92 -8.93 -8.21 4.69
CA THR A 92 -9.11 -7.94 3.25
C THR A 92 -8.21 -6.81 2.74
N VAL A 93 -8.11 -6.64 1.42
CA VAL A 93 -7.43 -5.50 0.76
C VAL A 93 -8.18 -4.16 0.87
N GLN A 94 -9.29 -4.13 1.59
CA GLN A 94 -10.07 -2.89 1.74
C GLN A 94 -9.37 -1.96 2.73
N ALA A 95 -9.09 -0.73 2.29
CA ALA A 95 -8.51 0.30 3.15
C ALA A 95 -9.43 0.59 4.35
N SER A 96 -8.87 0.64 5.54
CA SER A 96 -9.56 1.09 6.75
C SER A 96 -9.79 2.61 6.73
N HIS A 97 -10.57 3.13 7.68
CA HIS A 97 -10.73 4.58 7.83
C HIS A 97 -9.41 5.28 8.20
N VAL A 98 -8.52 4.57 8.90
CA VAL A 98 -7.19 5.07 9.26
C VAL A 98 -6.33 5.19 8.01
N ASP A 99 -6.32 4.14 7.15
CA ASP A 99 -5.56 4.13 5.91
C ASP A 99 -5.99 5.25 4.97
N VAL A 100 -7.32 5.44 4.83
CA VAL A 100 -7.88 6.50 3.98
C VAL A 100 -7.47 7.89 4.49
N ARG A 101 -7.48 8.10 5.81
CA ARG A 101 -7.04 9.37 6.41
C ARG A 101 -5.55 9.60 6.24
N THR A 102 -4.73 8.59 6.49
CA THR A 102 -3.27 8.63 6.27
C THR A 102 -2.96 8.94 4.81
N GLN A 103 -3.63 8.26 3.89
CA GLN A 103 -3.47 8.48 2.47
C GLN A 103 -3.84 9.92 2.06
N ALA A 104 -4.89 10.50 2.63
CA ALA A 104 -5.28 11.88 2.38
C ALA A 104 -4.19 12.88 2.78
N GLN A 105 -3.48 12.62 3.88
CA GLN A 105 -2.37 13.47 4.33
C GLN A 105 -1.20 13.43 3.34
N TYR A 106 -0.85 12.24 2.80
CA TYR A 106 0.18 12.12 1.78
C TYR A 106 -0.23 12.74 0.44
N GLN A 107 -1.50 12.58 0.06
CA GLN A 107 -2.02 13.22 -1.17
C GLN A 107 -2.05 14.75 -1.09
N ALA A 108 -2.04 15.33 0.11
CA ALA A 108 -1.87 16.77 0.29
C ALA A 108 -0.46 17.25 -0.12
N LEU A 109 0.55 16.38 -0.08
CA LEU A 109 1.92 16.68 -0.52
C LEU A 109 2.07 16.50 -2.06
N ASP A 110 1.51 15.43 -2.62
CA ASP A 110 1.41 15.19 -4.07
C ASP A 110 0.10 14.41 -4.34
N GLY A 111 -0.80 14.99 -5.10
CA GLY A 111 -2.11 14.39 -5.40
C GLY A 111 -2.05 13.05 -6.13
N ARG A 112 -0.89 12.66 -6.67
CA ARG A 112 -0.66 11.37 -7.30
C ARG A 112 -0.19 10.29 -6.33
N PHE A 113 0.19 10.66 -5.11
CA PHE A 113 0.64 9.72 -4.08
C PHE A 113 -0.44 8.66 -3.83
N PHE A 114 -0.05 7.40 -3.62
CA PHE A 114 -0.99 6.31 -3.45
C PHE A 114 -0.55 5.36 -2.33
N GLY A 115 -1.51 4.60 -1.81
CA GLY A 115 -1.26 3.50 -0.88
C GLY A 115 -1.40 2.16 -1.59
N LEU A 116 -0.61 1.17 -1.18
CA LEU A 116 -0.69 -0.21 -1.64
C LEU A 116 -0.95 -1.11 -0.43
N ILE A 117 -2.02 -1.88 -0.46
CA ILE A 117 -2.34 -2.87 0.56
C ILE A 117 -1.92 -4.24 0.07
N CYS A 118 -1.15 -4.96 0.88
CA CYS A 118 -0.79 -6.35 0.67
C CYS A 118 -1.55 -7.23 1.67
N ALA A 119 -2.71 -7.77 1.28
CA ALA A 119 -3.44 -8.72 2.11
C ALA A 119 -2.83 -10.11 1.99
N CYS A 120 -2.49 -10.70 3.14
CA CYS A 120 -1.81 -11.98 3.24
C CYS A 120 -2.38 -12.82 4.38
N PHE A 121 -2.03 -14.10 4.42
CA PHE A 121 -2.48 -15.08 5.43
C PHE A 121 -4.00 -15.24 5.51
N GLN A 122 -4.74 -14.94 4.45
CA GLN A 122 -6.18 -15.19 4.43
C GLN A 122 -6.43 -16.69 4.29
N GLY A 123 -7.31 -17.24 5.15
CA GLY A 123 -7.78 -18.62 5.03
C GLY A 123 -8.58 -18.85 3.73
N ALA A 124 -8.78 -20.10 3.38
CA ALA A 124 -9.51 -20.53 2.16
C ALA A 124 -10.98 -20.03 2.08
N ASP A 125 -11.52 -19.46 3.14
CA ASP A 125 -12.91 -19.00 3.26
C ASP A 125 -13.16 -17.61 2.65
N GLY A 126 -12.10 -16.93 2.21
CA GLY A 126 -12.21 -15.70 1.40
C GLY A 126 -12.61 -16.04 -0.02
N ALA A 127 -13.84 -15.75 -0.42
CA ALA A 127 -14.44 -16.03 -1.72
C ALA A 127 -13.45 -15.80 -2.88
N GLY A 128 -13.06 -16.89 -3.57
CA GLY A 128 -12.21 -16.86 -4.75
C GLY A 128 -10.96 -17.75 -4.70
N ALA A 129 -10.71 -18.50 -3.62
CA ALA A 129 -9.61 -19.47 -3.62
C ALA A 129 -9.95 -20.63 -4.56
N ALA A 130 -9.07 -20.89 -5.55
CA ALA A 130 -9.11 -22.14 -6.30
C ALA A 130 -9.03 -23.33 -5.31
N ALA A 131 -9.78 -24.39 -5.58
CA ALA A 131 -9.78 -25.57 -4.72
C ALA A 131 -8.33 -26.03 -4.45
N PRO A 132 -8.00 -26.36 -3.18
CA PRO A 132 -6.62 -26.70 -2.83
C PRO A 132 -6.18 -27.95 -3.59
N LEU A 133 -5.09 -27.84 -4.35
CA LEU A 133 -4.40 -29.02 -4.87
C LEU A 133 -3.81 -29.75 -3.65
N HIS A 134 -4.24 -30.99 -3.44
CA HIS A 134 -3.76 -31.87 -2.36
C HIS A 134 -4.01 -31.40 -0.91
N GLY A 135 -5.13 -30.69 -0.63
CA GLY A 135 -5.55 -30.41 0.75
C GLY A 135 -4.75 -29.30 1.48
N LEU A 136 -3.79 -28.67 0.83
CA LEU A 136 -3.08 -27.48 1.34
C LEU A 136 -3.75 -26.26 0.74
N ALA A 137 -4.49 -25.50 1.57
CA ALA A 137 -4.98 -24.19 1.18
C ALA A 137 -3.77 -23.28 0.94
N ALA A 138 -3.55 -22.86 -0.31
CA ALA A 138 -2.54 -21.87 -0.60
C ALA A 138 -2.98 -20.55 0.08
N PRO A 139 -2.10 -19.90 0.86
CA PRO A 139 -2.43 -18.60 1.43
C PRO A 139 -2.75 -17.63 0.30
N SER A 140 -3.94 -17.02 0.33
CA SER A 140 -4.29 -16.03 -0.68
C SER A 140 -3.48 -14.76 -0.45
N LEU A 141 -2.80 -14.31 -1.50
CA LEU A 141 -2.10 -13.04 -1.54
C LEU A 141 -2.84 -12.10 -2.48
N ARG A 142 -3.14 -10.90 -2.04
CA ARG A 142 -3.79 -9.88 -2.86
C ARG A 142 -3.10 -8.53 -2.68
N LEU A 143 -2.94 -7.81 -3.78
CA LEU A 143 -2.43 -6.44 -3.81
C LEU A 143 -3.54 -5.51 -4.30
N ALA A 144 -3.72 -4.38 -3.64
CA ALA A 144 -4.64 -3.33 -4.07
C ALA A 144 -4.02 -1.96 -3.88
N ALA A 145 -3.94 -1.19 -4.96
CA ALA A 145 -3.59 0.22 -4.89
C ALA A 145 -4.84 1.06 -4.60
N PHE A 146 -4.70 2.13 -3.81
CA PHE A 146 -5.81 3.00 -3.47
C PHE A 146 -5.37 4.45 -3.32
N GLN A 147 -6.32 5.36 -3.53
CA GLN A 147 -6.21 6.77 -3.19
C GLN A 147 -7.39 7.19 -2.33
N SER A 148 -7.21 8.24 -1.55
CA SER A 148 -8.28 8.87 -0.80
C SER A 148 -9.07 9.81 -1.72
N VAL A 149 -10.38 9.79 -1.59
CA VAL A 149 -11.29 10.68 -2.33
C VAL A 149 -12.08 11.49 -1.30
N ALA A 150 -12.20 12.80 -1.53
CA ALA A 150 -13.05 13.64 -0.69
C ALA A 150 -14.50 13.16 -0.77
N ASP A 151 -15.16 12.99 0.38
CA ASP A 151 -16.59 12.67 0.40
C ASP A 151 -17.39 13.96 0.17
N ALA A 152 -17.96 14.08 -1.02
CA ALA A 152 -18.77 15.25 -1.39
C ALA A 152 -20.01 15.46 -0.48
N ARG A 153 -20.40 14.44 0.27
CA ARG A 153 -21.59 14.50 1.18
C ARG A 153 -21.23 15.01 2.56
N VAL A 154 -19.97 14.90 2.96
CA VAL A 154 -19.51 15.29 4.30
C VAL A 154 -18.23 16.13 4.16
N PRO A 155 -18.30 17.46 4.31
CA PRO A 155 -17.13 18.32 4.23
C PRO A 155 -16.05 17.89 5.22
N GLY A 156 -14.82 17.71 4.72
CA GLY A 156 -13.67 17.27 5.54
C GLY A 156 -13.57 15.77 5.79
N ALA A 157 -14.52 14.96 5.30
CA ALA A 157 -14.42 13.51 5.34
C ALA A 157 -13.85 12.95 4.03
N PHE A 158 -13.15 11.83 4.13
CA PHE A 158 -12.60 11.10 2.99
C PHE A 158 -13.33 9.77 2.83
N ALA A 159 -13.72 9.46 1.61
CA ALA A 159 -14.36 8.21 1.25
C ALA A 159 -13.33 7.24 0.64
N ARG A 160 -13.64 5.95 0.70
CA ARG A 160 -12.91 4.93 -0.06
C ARG A 160 -13.19 5.12 -1.55
N PRO A 161 -12.17 5.01 -2.43
CA PRO A 161 -12.44 4.95 -3.86
C PRO A 161 -13.33 3.73 -4.15
N ARG A 162 -14.28 3.89 -5.06
CA ARG A 162 -15.00 2.73 -5.60
C ARG A 162 -13.97 1.84 -6.32
N ALA A 163 -14.00 0.53 -6.03
CA ALA A 163 -13.23 -0.42 -6.81
C ALA A 163 -13.59 -0.22 -8.28
N ALA A 164 -12.57 -0.12 -9.13
CA ALA A 164 -12.81 -0.17 -10.56
C ALA A 164 -13.50 -1.50 -10.89
N PRO A 165 -14.50 -1.52 -11.79
CA PRO A 165 -15.05 -2.78 -12.24
C PRO A 165 -13.94 -3.61 -12.88
N ALA A 166 -13.92 -4.90 -12.53
CA ALA A 166 -13.00 -5.89 -13.02
C ALA A 166 -13.11 -6.06 -14.54
#